data_b74cc6ad60501de9433c45f92863a0d1
#
_entry.id   b74cc6ad60501de9433c45f92863a0d1
#
_cell.length_a   1.000
_cell.length_b   1.000
_cell.length_c   1.000
_cell.angle_alpha   90.00
_cell.angle_beta   90.00
_cell.angle_gamma   90.00
#
_symmetry.space_group_name_H-M   'P 1'
#
loop_
_entity.id
_entity.type
_entity.pdbx_description
1 polymer ?
#
loop_
_entity_poly.entity_id
_entity_poly.type
_entity_poly.pdbx_seq_one_letter_code
_entity_poly.pdbx_strand_id
1 'polypeptide(L)'
;MAIKTVQVTINGVPTTLTLNPQTGKYEATITAPTKSSYNQSGGYYNVTVKATDTAGNSTSKDATDGTLGSKLKLVVKEKVAPTITVTYPTASATITNNKPTFTWKVSDDDSGVNSNTIGITIDSGSKITSGITKTAIAGGYECSYTPATALSDESHTVKFNASDNDGNAATQKSVTFKVDTVPPTLNVTSPAEGLVTNNATVTVKGTTNDATSSPVTVKVNGTAVTVDASGNFST
;
A
#
# COMPACT_ATOMS: atom_id res chain seq x y z
N MET A 1 48.44 35.48 -1.62
CA MET A 1 47.15 36.10 -1.44
C MET A 1 46.42 35.40 -0.29
N ALA A 2 45.84 36.14 0.63
CA ALA A 2 45.16 35.53 1.77
C ALA A 2 43.69 35.18 1.39
N ILE A 3 43.23 34.02 1.79
CA ILE A 3 41.83 33.62 1.65
C ILE A 3 41.01 34.42 2.64
N LYS A 4 39.95 35.09 2.17
CA LYS A 4 39.01 35.85 3.00
C LYS A 4 37.86 34.94 3.51
N THR A 5 37.27 34.17 2.61
CA THR A 5 36.17 33.26 2.96
C THR A 5 36.17 32.01 2.08
N VAL A 6 35.78 30.90 2.69
CA VAL A 6 35.37 29.67 1.97
C VAL A 6 33.96 29.36 2.39
N GLN A 7 33.08 29.19 1.41
CA GLN A 7 31.67 28.86 1.64
C GLN A 7 31.26 27.61 0.88
N VAL A 8 30.40 26.82 1.46
CA VAL A 8 29.68 25.75 0.79
C VAL A 8 28.18 26.06 0.76
N THR A 9 27.55 25.81 -0.36
CA THR A 9 26.09 25.97 -0.52
C THR A 9 25.49 24.63 -0.91
N ILE A 10 24.48 24.18 -0.13
CA ILE A 10 23.70 22.98 -0.39
C ILE A 10 22.23 23.36 -0.34
N ASN A 11 21.45 22.99 -1.36
CA ASN A 11 20.02 23.34 -1.46
C ASN A 11 19.74 24.83 -1.20
N GLY A 12 20.57 25.71 -1.75
CA GLY A 12 20.45 27.16 -1.60
C GLY A 12 20.90 27.74 -0.25
N VAL A 13 21.29 26.92 0.71
CA VAL A 13 21.72 27.34 2.06
C VAL A 13 23.24 27.45 2.09
N PRO A 14 23.83 28.69 2.23
CA PRO A 14 25.27 28.89 2.33
C PRO A 14 25.75 28.67 3.77
N THR A 15 26.87 28.01 3.93
CA THR A 15 27.59 27.85 5.19
C THR A 15 29.06 28.25 5.01
N THR A 16 29.56 29.09 5.91
CA THR A 16 30.98 29.49 5.89
C THR A 16 31.82 28.43 6.61
N LEU A 17 32.94 28.01 5.98
CA LEU A 17 33.87 27.06 6.55
C LEU A 17 34.95 27.78 7.34
N THR A 18 35.38 27.17 8.43
CA THR A 18 36.45 27.68 9.31
C THR A 18 37.76 26.93 9.01
N LEU A 19 38.86 27.67 8.97
CA LEU A 19 40.20 27.05 8.84
C LEU A 19 40.51 26.28 10.12
N ASN A 20 40.73 24.99 9.98
CA ASN A 20 41.25 24.14 11.06
C ASN A 20 42.80 24.27 11.06
N PRO A 21 43.42 24.87 12.11
CA PRO A 21 44.88 25.10 12.13
C PRO A 21 45.68 23.81 12.25
N GLN A 22 45.07 22.72 12.72
CA GLN A 22 45.75 21.43 12.88
C GLN A 22 45.82 20.67 11.56
N THR A 23 44.80 20.77 10.73
CA THR A 23 44.71 20.06 9.44
C THR A 23 45.08 20.94 8.25
N GLY A 24 45.08 22.27 8.44
CA GLY A 24 45.25 23.26 7.37
C GLY A 24 44.11 23.30 6.37
N LYS A 25 42.95 22.70 6.71
CA LYS A 25 41.77 22.61 5.83
C LYS A 25 40.63 23.52 6.33
N TYR A 26 39.80 23.98 5.39
CA TYR A 26 38.53 24.64 5.70
C TYR A 26 37.46 23.59 5.92
N GLU A 27 36.83 23.61 7.07
CA GLU A 27 35.90 22.58 7.53
C GLU A 27 34.64 23.20 8.14
N ALA A 28 33.47 22.52 7.99
CA ALA A 28 32.25 22.78 8.72
C ALA A 28 31.39 21.52 8.77
N THR A 29 30.64 21.35 9.85
CA THR A 29 29.53 20.37 9.88
C THR A 29 28.27 21.05 9.36
N ILE A 30 27.62 20.43 8.37
CA ILE A 30 26.45 20.97 7.70
C ILE A 30 25.31 19.98 7.83
N THR A 31 24.14 20.47 8.24
CA THR A 31 22.92 19.64 8.23
C THR A 31 22.51 19.34 6.80
N ALA A 32 22.39 18.08 6.47
CA ALA A 32 21.87 17.64 5.17
C ALA A 32 20.41 18.07 4.98
N PRO A 33 19.97 18.26 3.73
CA PRO A 33 18.55 18.42 3.44
C PRO A 33 17.71 17.28 4.03
N THR A 34 16.51 17.56 4.47
CA THR A 34 15.61 16.56 5.10
C THR A 34 14.85 15.73 4.08
N LYS A 35 14.70 16.23 2.86
CA LYS A 35 14.01 15.54 1.77
C LYS A 35 14.98 14.65 0.97
N SER A 36 14.46 13.56 0.44
CA SER A 36 15.19 12.70 -0.48
C SER A 36 15.70 13.49 -1.69
N SER A 37 16.88 13.14 -2.15
CA SER A 37 17.42 13.68 -3.40
C SER A 37 16.84 12.97 -4.64
N TYR A 38 16.06 11.93 -4.49
CA TYR A 38 15.51 11.17 -5.62
C TYR A 38 14.78 12.06 -6.64
N ASN A 39 13.99 13.01 -6.15
CA ASN A 39 13.20 13.94 -6.96
C ASN A 39 13.99 15.19 -7.39
N GLN A 40 15.27 15.32 -7.03
CA GLN A 40 16.14 16.39 -7.53
C GLN A 40 16.63 16.06 -8.95
N SER A 41 16.93 17.09 -9.73
CA SER A 41 17.52 16.89 -11.05
C SER A 41 18.84 16.11 -10.94
N GLY A 42 18.90 14.95 -11.59
CA GLY A 42 20.03 14.04 -11.52
C GLY A 42 20.12 13.18 -10.25
N GLY A 43 19.13 13.23 -9.33
CA GLY A 43 19.06 12.40 -8.13
C GLY A 43 20.03 12.81 -7.02
N TYR A 44 20.47 14.06 -6.99
CA TYR A 44 21.40 14.57 -5.97
C TYR A 44 21.17 16.07 -5.71
N TYR A 45 21.53 16.53 -4.51
CA TYR A 45 21.68 17.95 -4.23
C TYR A 45 23.05 18.42 -4.71
N ASN A 46 23.07 19.49 -5.53
CA ASN A 46 24.32 20.11 -5.96
C ASN A 46 25.02 20.78 -4.75
N VAL A 47 26.29 20.47 -4.55
CA VAL A 47 27.14 21.11 -3.56
C VAL A 47 28.04 22.09 -4.28
N THR A 48 27.89 23.39 -3.98
CA THR A 48 28.77 24.43 -4.56
C THR A 48 29.75 24.89 -3.49
N VAL A 49 31.05 24.84 -3.78
CA VAL A 49 32.09 25.40 -2.92
C VAL A 49 32.66 26.65 -3.58
N LYS A 50 32.70 27.77 -2.84
CA LYS A 50 33.20 29.06 -3.31
C LYS A 50 34.31 29.58 -2.37
N ALA A 51 35.45 29.90 -2.90
CA ALA A 51 36.52 30.59 -2.21
C ALA A 51 36.66 32.03 -2.72
N THR A 52 36.83 32.98 -1.78
CA THR A 52 37.05 34.41 -2.08
C THR A 52 38.28 34.91 -1.36
N ASP A 53 39.15 35.65 -2.06
CA ASP A 53 40.32 36.27 -1.50
C ASP A 53 40.05 37.65 -0.89
N THR A 54 41.04 38.25 -0.27
CA THR A 54 40.93 39.58 0.36
C THR A 54 40.75 40.71 -0.66
N ALA A 55 41.05 40.50 -1.94
CA ALA A 55 40.87 41.45 -3.02
C ALA A 55 39.45 41.36 -3.63
N GLY A 56 38.67 40.33 -3.25
CA GLY A 56 37.33 40.11 -3.76
C GLY A 56 37.24 39.12 -4.94
N ASN A 57 38.35 38.61 -5.43
CA ASN A 57 38.32 37.58 -6.49
C ASN A 57 37.79 36.27 -5.93
N SER A 58 36.99 35.57 -6.73
CA SER A 58 36.40 34.29 -6.28
C SER A 58 36.49 33.20 -7.34
N THR A 59 36.55 31.98 -6.86
CA THR A 59 36.41 30.77 -7.68
C THR A 59 35.35 29.86 -7.05
N SER A 60 34.61 29.12 -7.87
CA SER A 60 33.62 28.13 -7.39
C SER A 60 33.77 26.83 -8.16
N LYS A 61 33.39 25.75 -7.47
CA LYS A 61 33.30 24.39 -8.00
C LYS A 61 31.97 23.80 -7.56
N ASP A 62 31.35 23.01 -8.43
CA ASP A 62 30.09 22.33 -8.17
C ASP A 62 30.02 20.95 -8.84
N ALA A 63 28.85 20.34 -8.87
CA ALA A 63 28.63 19.00 -9.44
C ALA A 63 28.94 18.91 -10.96
N THR A 64 29.10 20.03 -11.65
CA THR A 64 29.47 20.08 -13.09
C THR A 64 30.99 20.12 -13.34
N ASP A 65 31.79 20.31 -12.28
CA ASP A 65 33.26 20.34 -12.40
C ASP A 65 33.80 19.01 -12.91
N GLY A 66 34.62 19.05 -13.94
CA GLY A 66 35.16 17.85 -14.60
C GLY A 66 36.04 16.96 -13.71
N THR A 67 36.64 17.53 -12.63
CA THR A 67 37.55 16.81 -11.71
C THR A 67 36.89 16.49 -10.38
N LEU A 68 36.11 17.42 -9.83
CA LEU A 68 35.54 17.35 -8.49
C LEU A 68 34.04 17.05 -8.48
N GLY A 69 33.37 17.15 -9.61
CA GLY A 69 31.93 17.13 -9.72
C GLY A 69 31.27 15.90 -9.04
N SER A 70 31.90 14.72 -9.14
CA SER A 70 31.38 13.51 -8.47
C SER A 70 31.39 13.63 -6.94
N LYS A 71 32.33 14.39 -6.36
CA LYS A 71 32.44 14.63 -4.90
C LYS A 71 31.51 15.75 -4.41
N LEU A 72 30.92 16.50 -5.35
CA LEU A 72 30.05 17.64 -5.09
C LEU A 72 28.56 17.29 -5.37
N LYS A 73 28.24 16.01 -5.43
CA LYS A 73 26.88 15.43 -5.51
C LYS A 73 26.52 14.83 -4.17
N LEU A 74 25.62 15.50 -3.43
CA LEU A 74 25.12 14.96 -2.16
C LEU A 74 23.86 14.15 -2.43
N VAL A 75 23.94 12.84 -2.21
CA VAL A 75 22.76 11.95 -2.23
C VAL A 75 22.20 11.86 -0.83
N VAL A 76 20.94 12.25 -0.68
CA VAL A 76 20.19 12.12 0.56
C VAL A 76 19.07 11.11 0.31
N LYS A 77 18.94 10.14 1.20
CA LYS A 77 17.88 9.14 1.19
C LYS A 77 16.98 9.35 2.40
N GLU A 78 15.68 9.25 2.18
CA GLU A 78 14.74 9.19 3.29
C GLU A 78 14.77 7.83 3.99
N LYS A 79 14.09 7.74 5.13
CA LYS A 79 13.93 6.50 5.90
C LYS A 79 12.46 6.16 6.18
N VAL A 80 11.54 6.96 5.66
CA VAL A 80 10.10 6.75 5.82
C VAL A 80 9.63 5.83 4.70
N ALA A 81 9.01 4.71 5.08
CA ALA A 81 8.49 3.76 4.11
C ALA A 81 7.10 4.16 3.61
N PRO A 82 6.68 3.73 2.41
CA PRO A 82 5.35 4.02 1.90
C PRO A 82 4.25 3.37 2.73
N THR A 83 3.07 3.97 2.69
CA THR A 83 1.87 3.48 3.37
C THR A 83 1.00 2.71 2.40
N ILE A 84 0.51 1.53 2.83
CA ILE A 84 -0.45 0.71 2.08
C ILE A 84 -1.81 0.78 2.78
N THR A 85 -2.87 1.13 2.04
CA THR A 85 -4.26 1.13 2.49
C THR A 85 -5.07 0.21 1.60
N VAL A 86 -5.63 -0.86 2.17
CA VAL A 86 -6.48 -1.81 1.44
C VAL A 86 -7.92 -1.31 1.45
N THR A 87 -8.54 -1.29 0.27
CA THR A 87 -9.93 -0.84 0.09
C THR A 87 -10.86 -2.04 -0.05
N TYR A 88 -10.45 -3.09 -0.77
CA TYR A 88 -11.24 -4.30 -0.94
C TYR A 88 -10.33 -5.53 -1.14
N PRO A 89 -10.70 -6.70 -0.55
CA PRO A 89 -11.82 -6.89 0.36
C PRO A 89 -11.57 -6.26 1.73
N THR A 90 -12.63 -6.07 2.51
CA THR A 90 -12.51 -5.73 3.93
C THR A 90 -12.18 -6.96 4.76
N ALA A 91 -11.51 -6.77 5.88
CA ALA A 91 -11.16 -7.87 6.78
C ALA A 91 -12.42 -8.60 7.27
N SER A 92 -12.35 -9.93 7.29
CA SER A 92 -13.43 -10.84 7.70
C SER A 92 -14.70 -10.78 6.83
N ALA A 93 -14.66 -10.13 5.66
CA ALA A 93 -15.79 -10.16 4.73
C ALA A 93 -16.04 -11.58 4.21
N THR A 94 -17.30 -11.93 4.00
CA THR A 94 -17.71 -13.06 3.16
C THR A 94 -18.19 -12.49 1.82
N ILE A 95 -17.65 -13.01 0.73
CA ILE A 95 -17.95 -12.53 -0.63
C ILE A 95 -18.43 -13.70 -1.49
N THR A 96 -19.38 -13.44 -2.39
CA THR A 96 -19.98 -14.46 -3.28
C THR A 96 -19.28 -14.53 -4.65
N ASN A 97 -18.37 -13.59 -4.92
CA ASN A 97 -17.58 -13.59 -6.14
C ASN A 97 -16.22 -14.27 -5.90
N ASN A 98 -15.97 -15.40 -6.55
CA ASN A 98 -14.71 -16.14 -6.44
C ASN A 98 -13.58 -15.60 -7.34
N LYS A 99 -13.82 -14.56 -8.13
CA LYS A 99 -12.81 -13.76 -8.83
C LYS A 99 -12.90 -12.29 -8.43
N PRO A 100 -12.67 -11.97 -7.13
CA PRO A 100 -12.79 -10.60 -6.65
C PRO A 100 -11.70 -9.71 -7.23
N THR A 101 -12.02 -8.47 -7.55
CA THR A 101 -11.01 -7.47 -7.86
C THR A 101 -10.49 -6.86 -6.57
N PHE A 102 -9.30 -7.20 -6.15
CA PHE A 102 -8.62 -6.58 -5.01
C PHE A 102 -8.28 -5.14 -5.34
N THR A 103 -8.51 -4.20 -4.41
CA THR A 103 -8.17 -2.79 -4.59
C THR A 103 -7.44 -2.25 -3.37
N TRP A 104 -6.39 -1.47 -3.59
CA TRP A 104 -5.59 -0.84 -2.55
C TRP A 104 -4.90 0.41 -3.07
N LYS A 105 -4.46 1.25 -2.14
CA LYS A 105 -3.67 2.45 -2.41
C LYS A 105 -2.29 2.29 -1.78
N VAL A 106 -1.27 2.79 -2.47
CA VAL A 106 0.09 2.95 -1.95
C VAL A 106 0.48 4.40 -2.09
N SER A 107 0.97 5.03 -1.02
CA SER A 107 1.38 6.44 -1.03
C SER A 107 2.68 6.66 -0.28
N ASP A 108 3.46 7.62 -0.77
CA ASP A 108 4.71 8.11 -0.21
C ASP A 108 4.88 9.59 -0.55
N ASP A 109 5.25 10.40 0.44
CA ASP A 109 5.25 11.87 0.33
C ASP A 109 6.65 12.46 0.05
N ASP A 110 7.69 11.63 -0.06
CA ASP A 110 9.04 12.12 -0.29
C ASP A 110 9.69 11.53 -1.55
N SER A 111 10.32 10.36 -1.51
CA SER A 111 10.94 9.78 -2.70
C SER A 111 9.91 9.25 -3.70
N GLY A 112 8.70 9.00 -3.22
CA GLY A 112 7.60 8.45 -4.01
C GLY A 112 7.65 6.93 -4.10
N VAL A 113 6.51 6.33 -4.48
CA VAL A 113 6.35 4.89 -4.57
C VAL A 113 7.09 4.32 -5.79
N ASN A 114 7.94 3.33 -5.60
CA ASN A 114 8.51 2.54 -6.68
C ASN A 114 7.47 1.55 -7.23
N SER A 115 6.84 1.90 -8.34
CA SER A 115 5.76 1.13 -8.94
C SER A 115 6.14 -0.30 -9.32
N ASN A 116 7.44 -0.60 -9.54
CA ASN A 116 7.93 -1.93 -9.87
C ASN A 116 7.92 -2.88 -8.67
N THR A 117 7.87 -2.34 -7.44
CA THR A 117 7.87 -3.12 -6.21
C THR A 117 6.48 -3.48 -5.72
N ILE A 118 5.44 -2.78 -6.24
CA ILE A 118 4.05 -3.05 -5.90
C ILE A 118 3.69 -4.48 -6.29
N GLY A 119 3.18 -5.23 -5.32
CA GLY A 119 2.81 -6.62 -5.52
C GLY A 119 1.86 -7.12 -4.46
N ILE A 120 1.20 -8.24 -4.78
CA ILE A 120 0.34 -8.97 -3.86
C ILE A 120 0.75 -10.43 -3.79
N THR A 121 0.35 -11.10 -2.70
CA THR A 121 0.45 -12.55 -2.54
C THR A 121 -0.91 -13.04 -2.07
N ILE A 122 -1.45 -14.06 -2.73
CA ILE A 122 -2.70 -14.71 -2.35
C ILE A 122 -2.32 -16.01 -1.64
N ASP A 123 -2.80 -16.18 -0.42
CA ASP A 123 -2.53 -17.31 0.46
C ASP A 123 -1.02 -17.57 0.62
N SER A 124 -0.56 -18.79 0.37
CA SER A 124 0.83 -19.19 0.37
C SER A 124 1.51 -19.13 -1.01
N GLY A 125 0.86 -18.52 -2.00
CA GLY A 125 1.37 -18.42 -3.37
C GLY A 125 2.60 -17.51 -3.50
N SER A 126 3.14 -17.43 -4.71
CA SER A 126 4.24 -16.52 -5.02
C SER A 126 3.76 -15.06 -5.10
N LYS A 127 4.68 -14.12 -4.88
CA LYS A 127 4.39 -12.70 -5.07
C LYS A 127 4.06 -12.41 -6.53
N ILE A 128 2.91 -11.77 -6.77
CA ILE A 128 2.42 -11.33 -8.06
C ILE A 128 2.78 -9.85 -8.22
N THR A 129 3.49 -9.51 -9.29
CA THR A 129 3.86 -8.13 -9.64
C THR A 129 3.37 -7.72 -11.03
N SER A 130 2.93 -8.69 -11.84
CA SER A 130 2.35 -8.50 -13.17
C SER A 130 0.83 -8.54 -13.16
N GLY A 131 0.18 -7.95 -14.16
CA GLY A 131 -1.27 -7.89 -14.24
C GLY A 131 -1.96 -6.97 -13.23
N ILE A 132 -1.19 -6.23 -12.43
CA ILE A 132 -1.70 -5.20 -11.51
C ILE A 132 -1.91 -3.92 -12.29
N THR A 133 -3.15 -3.42 -12.34
CA THR A 133 -3.45 -2.07 -12.82
C THR A 133 -2.98 -1.07 -11.77
N LYS A 134 -2.22 -0.05 -12.19
CA LYS A 134 -1.64 0.98 -11.33
C LYS A 134 -2.01 2.34 -11.92
N THR A 135 -2.94 3.04 -11.29
CA THR A 135 -3.37 4.40 -11.66
C THR A 135 -2.62 5.40 -10.79
N ALA A 136 -1.84 6.28 -11.42
CA ALA A 136 -1.10 7.30 -10.69
C ALA A 136 -2.05 8.30 -10.02
N ILE A 137 -1.75 8.63 -8.76
CA ILE A 137 -2.42 9.64 -7.95
C ILE A 137 -1.37 10.54 -7.29
N ALA A 138 -1.79 11.62 -6.64
CA ALA A 138 -0.87 12.45 -5.87
C ALA A 138 -0.17 11.60 -4.79
N GLY A 139 1.17 11.57 -4.83
CA GLY A 139 2.00 10.82 -3.88
C GLY A 139 1.98 9.29 -4.04
N GLY A 140 1.45 8.72 -5.13
CA GLY A 140 1.51 7.26 -5.27
C GLY A 140 0.59 6.65 -6.33
N TYR A 141 -0.04 5.51 -5.99
CA TYR A 141 -0.86 4.72 -6.92
C TYR A 141 -2.10 4.17 -6.25
N GLU A 142 -3.23 4.22 -6.98
CA GLU A 142 -4.35 3.31 -6.77
C GLU A 142 -4.14 2.05 -7.60
N CYS A 143 -4.29 0.89 -6.95
CA CYS A 143 -3.96 -0.38 -7.54
C CYS A 143 -5.16 -1.31 -7.55
N SER A 144 -5.26 -2.14 -8.60
CA SER A 144 -6.25 -3.21 -8.65
C SER A 144 -5.67 -4.47 -9.30
N TYR A 145 -6.18 -5.64 -8.86
CA TYR A 145 -5.83 -6.93 -9.41
C TYR A 145 -7.00 -7.91 -9.30
N THR A 146 -7.29 -8.63 -10.37
CA THR A 146 -8.28 -9.71 -10.40
C THR A 146 -7.56 -11.04 -10.65
N PRO A 147 -7.73 -12.05 -9.78
CA PRO A 147 -7.11 -13.36 -9.96
C PRO A 147 -7.53 -14.00 -11.31
N ALA A 148 -6.56 -14.55 -12.03
CA ALA A 148 -6.84 -15.27 -13.29
C ALA A 148 -7.65 -16.55 -13.02
N THR A 149 -7.32 -17.26 -11.94
CA THR A 149 -8.03 -18.46 -11.47
C THR A 149 -9.01 -18.09 -10.36
N ALA A 150 -10.20 -18.72 -10.39
CA ALA A 150 -11.17 -18.58 -9.32
C ALA A 150 -10.59 -19.10 -7.99
N LEU A 151 -10.90 -18.41 -6.92
CA LEU A 151 -10.61 -18.85 -5.54
C LEU A 151 -11.63 -19.92 -5.13
N SER A 152 -11.26 -20.82 -4.25
CA SER A 152 -12.14 -21.84 -3.68
C SER A 152 -13.12 -21.23 -2.64
N ASP A 153 -14.14 -21.98 -2.29
CA ASP A 153 -15.07 -21.58 -1.21
C ASP A 153 -14.45 -21.86 0.15
N GLU A 154 -13.55 -20.97 0.58
CA GLU A 154 -12.85 -21.07 1.86
C GLU A 154 -12.30 -19.70 2.32
N SER A 155 -11.55 -19.70 3.39
CA SER A 155 -10.86 -18.51 3.89
C SER A 155 -9.58 -18.26 3.09
N HIS A 156 -9.43 -17.04 2.56
CA HIS A 156 -8.26 -16.60 1.81
C HIS A 156 -7.56 -15.43 2.51
N THR A 157 -6.26 -15.33 2.35
CA THR A 157 -5.46 -14.21 2.85
C THR A 157 -4.71 -13.55 1.70
N VAL A 158 -4.91 -12.24 1.52
CA VAL A 158 -4.15 -11.45 0.55
C VAL A 158 -3.18 -10.54 1.29
N LYS A 159 -1.92 -10.55 0.88
CA LYS A 159 -0.84 -9.72 1.43
C LYS A 159 -0.40 -8.73 0.37
N PHE A 160 -0.20 -7.47 0.78
CA PHE A 160 0.16 -6.33 -0.08
C PHE A 160 1.54 -5.82 0.28
N ASN A 161 2.38 -5.56 -0.73
CA ASN A 161 3.76 -5.13 -0.57
C ASN A 161 4.07 -3.99 -1.53
N ALA A 162 4.92 -3.07 -1.10
CA ALA A 162 5.50 -2.02 -1.92
C ALA A 162 6.78 -1.49 -1.26
N SER A 163 7.60 -0.76 -2.00
CA SER A 163 8.71 0.04 -1.48
C SER A 163 8.70 1.41 -2.17
N ASP A 164 9.38 2.38 -1.56
CA ASP A 164 9.64 3.66 -2.19
C ASP A 164 10.84 3.59 -3.16
N ASN A 165 11.19 4.74 -3.73
CA ASN A 165 12.31 4.84 -4.67
C ASN A 165 13.68 4.89 -3.97
N ASP A 166 13.73 5.15 -2.66
CA ASP A 166 14.95 5.08 -1.85
C ASP A 166 15.22 3.67 -1.29
N GLY A 167 14.24 2.75 -1.43
CA GLY A 167 14.36 1.34 -1.08
C GLY A 167 13.76 0.98 0.27
N ASN A 168 13.02 1.89 0.96
CA ASN A 168 12.35 1.57 2.20
C ASN A 168 11.09 0.74 1.89
N ALA A 169 10.96 -0.43 2.53
CA ALA A 169 9.85 -1.32 2.32
C ALA A 169 8.67 -0.95 3.23
N ALA A 170 7.47 -0.85 2.64
CA ALA A 170 6.23 -0.67 3.39
C ALA A 170 6.00 -1.82 4.37
N THR A 171 5.41 -1.52 5.52
CA THR A 171 4.86 -2.56 6.38
C THR A 171 3.81 -3.34 5.60
N GLN A 172 4.03 -4.65 5.45
CA GLN A 172 3.11 -5.51 4.72
C GLN A 172 1.70 -5.43 5.30
N LYS A 173 0.70 -5.19 4.47
CA LYS A 173 -0.71 -5.30 4.85
C LYS A 173 -1.25 -6.66 4.46
N SER A 174 -2.05 -7.25 5.37
CA SER A 174 -2.67 -8.55 5.19
C SER A 174 -4.16 -8.43 5.47
N VAL A 175 -5.00 -9.00 4.60
CA VAL A 175 -6.45 -9.05 4.75
C VAL A 175 -6.90 -10.49 4.55
N THR A 176 -7.63 -11.02 5.53
CA THR A 176 -8.29 -12.33 5.46
C THR A 176 -9.78 -12.12 5.21
N PHE A 177 -10.34 -12.86 4.27
CA PHE A 177 -11.75 -12.84 3.88
C PHE A 177 -12.18 -14.27 3.49
N LYS A 178 -13.48 -14.50 3.37
CA LYS A 178 -14.04 -15.78 2.95
C LYS A 178 -14.70 -15.67 1.59
N VAL A 179 -14.49 -16.65 0.73
CA VAL A 179 -15.27 -16.85 -0.49
C VAL A 179 -16.34 -17.89 -0.20
N ASP A 180 -17.56 -17.62 -0.63
CA ASP A 180 -18.71 -18.52 -0.48
C ASP A 180 -19.65 -18.32 -1.66
N THR A 181 -19.60 -19.23 -2.62
CA THR A 181 -20.41 -19.21 -3.83
C THR A 181 -21.57 -20.23 -3.79
N VAL A 182 -21.64 -21.00 -2.70
CA VAL A 182 -22.65 -22.06 -2.54
C VAL A 182 -23.92 -21.48 -1.92
N PRO A 183 -25.07 -21.56 -2.60
CA PRO A 183 -26.32 -21.12 -1.99
C PRO A 183 -26.78 -22.12 -0.93
N PRO A 184 -27.53 -21.68 0.11
CA PRO A 184 -28.10 -22.57 1.10
C PRO A 184 -29.12 -23.53 0.45
N THR A 185 -29.20 -24.73 0.99
CA THR A 185 -30.29 -25.66 0.66
C THR A 185 -31.57 -25.28 1.41
N LEU A 186 -32.73 -25.55 0.83
CA LEU A 186 -34.00 -25.33 1.46
C LEU A 186 -34.96 -26.50 1.12
N ASN A 187 -35.45 -27.14 2.15
CA ASN A 187 -36.45 -28.19 1.99
C ASN A 187 -37.69 -27.85 2.85
N VAL A 188 -38.88 -27.72 2.21
CA VAL A 188 -40.14 -27.44 2.87
C VAL A 188 -40.92 -28.75 3.02
N THR A 189 -41.24 -29.11 4.27
CA THR A 189 -41.92 -30.37 4.62
C THR A 189 -43.39 -30.16 4.99
N SER A 190 -43.82 -28.93 5.26
CA SER A 190 -45.18 -28.54 5.50
C SER A 190 -45.42 -27.12 4.96
N PRO A 191 -46.62 -26.81 4.37
CA PRO A 191 -47.72 -27.74 4.13
C PRO A 191 -47.40 -28.80 3.09
N ALA A 192 -48.22 -29.88 3.07
CA ALA A 192 -48.16 -30.87 2.00
C ALA A 192 -48.56 -30.25 0.67
N GLU A 193 -48.02 -30.76 -0.44
CA GLU A 193 -48.41 -30.33 -1.78
C GLU A 193 -49.90 -30.51 -2.01
N GLY A 194 -50.55 -29.50 -2.60
CA GLY A 194 -51.99 -29.51 -2.87
C GLY A 194 -52.90 -29.44 -1.64
N LEU A 195 -52.38 -29.04 -0.47
CA LEU A 195 -53.20 -28.87 0.73
C LEU A 195 -54.39 -27.97 0.47
N VAL A 196 -55.60 -28.52 0.67
CA VAL A 196 -56.86 -27.76 0.73
C VAL A 196 -57.32 -27.73 2.19
N THR A 197 -57.57 -26.55 2.73
CA THR A 197 -57.95 -26.39 4.14
C THR A 197 -58.92 -25.25 4.32
N ASN A 198 -59.79 -25.38 5.35
CA ASN A 198 -60.64 -24.30 5.86
C ASN A 198 -60.08 -23.68 7.14
N ASN A 199 -58.88 -24.09 7.57
CA ASN A 199 -58.21 -23.50 8.72
C ASN A 199 -57.69 -22.10 8.39
N ALA A 200 -57.86 -21.18 9.32
CA ALA A 200 -57.40 -19.81 9.19
C ALA A 200 -55.86 -19.69 9.18
N THR A 201 -55.17 -20.71 9.66
CA THR A 201 -53.69 -20.77 9.76
C THR A 201 -53.16 -22.07 9.20
N VAL A 202 -51.99 -21.99 8.62
CA VAL A 202 -51.23 -23.15 8.12
C VAL A 202 -49.81 -23.07 8.68
N THR A 203 -49.32 -24.17 9.24
CA THR A 203 -47.94 -24.26 9.72
C THR A 203 -46.97 -24.52 8.58
N VAL A 204 -45.98 -23.69 8.44
CA VAL A 204 -44.86 -23.88 7.48
C VAL A 204 -43.67 -24.48 8.22
N LYS A 205 -43.19 -25.62 7.78
CA LYS A 205 -42.02 -26.31 8.36
C LYS A 205 -41.05 -26.73 7.28
N GLY A 206 -39.80 -26.82 7.66
CA GLY A 206 -38.75 -27.33 6.76
C GLY A 206 -37.38 -27.36 7.41
N THR A 207 -36.43 -27.64 6.55
CA THR A 207 -35.02 -27.64 6.91
C THR A 207 -34.23 -26.76 5.92
N THR A 208 -33.19 -26.15 6.43
CA THR A 208 -32.20 -25.43 5.63
C THR A 208 -30.78 -25.77 6.11
N ASN A 209 -29.82 -25.73 5.21
CA ASN A 209 -28.43 -25.91 5.56
C ASN A 209 -27.54 -25.18 4.55
N ASP A 210 -26.43 -24.68 5.04
CA ASP A 210 -25.35 -24.15 4.22
C ASP A 210 -24.03 -24.73 4.73
N ALA A 211 -23.28 -25.39 3.83
CA ALA A 211 -22.03 -26.03 4.18
C ALA A 211 -20.89 -25.02 4.40
N THR A 212 -21.05 -23.81 3.87
CA THR A 212 -19.98 -22.80 3.81
C THR A 212 -20.29 -21.58 4.65
N SER A 213 -21.58 -21.20 4.84
CA SER A 213 -21.99 -20.06 5.68
C SER A 213 -23.19 -20.38 6.57
N SER A 214 -23.04 -20.12 7.87
CA SER A 214 -24.05 -20.35 8.90
C SER A 214 -24.03 -19.15 9.87
N PRO A 215 -25.18 -18.72 10.45
CA PRO A 215 -26.53 -19.28 10.28
C PRO A 215 -27.25 -18.80 8.99
N VAL A 216 -28.11 -19.68 8.45
CA VAL A 216 -29.00 -19.35 7.33
C VAL A 216 -30.23 -18.58 7.84
N THR A 217 -30.65 -17.53 7.11
CA THR A 217 -31.90 -16.81 7.41
C THR A 217 -33.03 -17.33 6.55
N VAL A 218 -34.15 -17.75 7.18
CA VAL A 218 -35.37 -18.15 6.52
C VAL A 218 -36.44 -17.08 6.69
N LYS A 219 -37.20 -16.80 5.63
CA LYS A 219 -38.36 -15.90 5.67
C LYS A 219 -39.58 -16.61 5.08
N VAL A 220 -40.70 -16.53 5.77
CA VAL A 220 -42.03 -16.95 5.27
C VAL A 220 -42.88 -15.70 5.07
N ASN A 221 -43.34 -15.47 3.84
CA ASN A 221 -44.09 -14.26 3.45
C ASN A 221 -43.37 -12.95 3.89
N GLY A 222 -42.03 -12.92 3.77
CA GLY A 222 -41.23 -11.75 4.14
C GLY A 222 -40.89 -11.64 5.64
N THR A 223 -41.54 -12.42 6.52
CA THR A 223 -41.28 -12.45 7.97
C THR A 223 -40.17 -13.44 8.29
N ALA A 224 -39.14 -13.02 9.05
CA ALA A 224 -38.05 -13.89 9.48
C ALA A 224 -38.58 -14.98 10.43
N VAL A 225 -38.12 -16.21 10.24
CA VAL A 225 -38.44 -17.38 11.06
C VAL A 225 -37.17 -17.86 11.74
N THR A 226 -37.30 -18.27 13.01
CA THR A 226 -36.17 -18.85 13.75
C THR A 226 -35.76 -20.19 13.15
N VAL A 227 -34.47 -20.33 12.89
CA VAL A 227 -33.83 -21.58 12.47
C VAL A 227 -33.03 -22.13 13.65
N ASP A 228 -33.25 -23.39 14.00
CA ASP A 228 -32.51 -24.04 15.09
C ASP A 228 -31.07 -24.44 14.66
N ALA A 229 -30.29 -24.91 15.61
CA ALA A 229 -28.89 -25.32 15.35
C ALA A 229 -28.78 -26.51 14.38
N SER A 230 -29.86 -27.27 14.16
CA SER A 230 -29.93 -28.39 13.21
C SER A 230 -30.49 -27.98 11.84
N GLY A 231 -30.77 -26.68 11.64
CA GLY A 231 -31.31 -26.13 10.40
C GLY A 231 -32.84 -26.28 10.27
N ASN A 232 -33.58 -26.67 11.31
CA ASN A 232 -35.05 -26.77 11.23
C ASN A 232 -35.70 -25.41 11.47
N PHE A 233 -36.80 -25.17 10.78
CA PHE A 233 -37.66 -24.02 11.02
C PHE A 233 -39.13 -24.41 11.06
N SER A 234 -39.93 -23.65 11.82
CA SER A 234 -41.36 -23.81 11.92
C SER A 234 -42.03 -22.48 12.27
N THR A 235 -43.13 -22.15 11.62
CA THR A 235 -43.95 -20.96 11.90
C THR A 235 -45.42 -21.24 11.58
#